data_0bdd0a41bb8a197c45821a9f22a03c0f
#
_entry.id   0bdd0a41bb8a197c45821a9f22a03c0f
#
_cell.length_a   1.000
_cell.length_b   1.000
_cell.length_c   1.000
_cell.angle_alpha   90.00
_cell.angle_beta   90.00
_cell.angle_gamma   90.00
#
_symmetry.space_group_name_H-M   'P 1'
#
loop_
_entity.id
_entity.type
_entity.pdbx_description
1 polymer ?
#
loop_
_entity_poly.entity_id
_entity_poly.type
_entity_poly.pdbx_seq_one_letter_code
_entity_poly.pdbx_strand_id
1 'polypeptide(L)'
;LQIGFNMANFSTDANLTFYQPDILSFGIASFTTPNDYHAQARLDIERDLRIKWFPVYQRNIQEDISVLDSIEMDGTKLTDAQWRRCSVYKVIADYACPLLTKFNSADNLDRFQVMMNHYRVLYEKEFTDVLRDGVEYDDDSSGTVTNSEKEAYHRLRLVRXRLLLLLMIVDYSKR
;
A
#
# COMPACT_ATOMS: atom_id res chain seq x y z
N LEU A 1 6.54 -14.65 24.20
CA LEU A 1 6.47 -15.60 23.06
C LEU A 1 6.00 -14.81 21.83
N GLN A 2 6.95 -14.42 20.98
CA GLN A 2 6.64 -13.69 19.74
C GLN A 2 6.30 -14.75 18.70
N ILE A 3 5.00 -14.96 18.47
CA ILE A 3 4.57 -15.79 17.34
C ILE A 3 4.75 -14.94 16.10
N GLY A 4 5.94 -15.04 15.51
CA GLY A 4 6.20 -14.40 14.23
C GLY A 4 5.44 -15.13 13.13
N PHE A 5 4.32 -14.59 12.72
CA PHE A 5 3.73 -14.97 11.44
C PHE A 5 4.73 -14.55 10.36
N ASN A 6 5.39 -15.52 9.77
CA ASN A 6 6.33 -15.26 8.68
C ASN A 6 5.54 -15.01 7.40
N MET A 7 4.91 -13.85 7.31
CA MET A 7 4.24 -13.42 6.08
C MET A 7 5.28 -13.20 4.98
N ALA A 8 4.97 -13.63 3.76
CA ALA A 8 5.85 -13.39 2.62
C ALA A 8 6.00 -11.88 2.38
N ASN A 9 7.21 -11.43 2.13
CA ASN A 9 7.47 -10.02 1.82
C ASN A 9 6.90 -9.65 0.44
N PHE A 10 6.46 -8.42 0.25
CA PHE A 10 5.98 -7.93 -1.05
C PHE A 10 7.11 -7.87 -2.09
N SER A 11 8.37 -7.74 -1.65
CA SER A 11 9.53 -7.65 -2.54
C SER A 11 10.73 -8.40 -1.96
N THR A 12 11.76 -8.58 -2.79
CA THR A 12 13.02 -9.26 -2.45
C THR A 12 14.20 -8.46 -2.98
N ASP A 13 15.43 -8.81 -2.60
CA ASP A 13 16.66 -8.22 -3.13
C ASP A 13 16.74 -8.34 -4.67
N ALA A 14 16.23 -9.45 -5.24
CA ALA A 14 16.16 -9.61 -6.69
C ALA A 14 15.23 -8.57 -7.36
N ASN A 15 14.14 -8.21 -6.68
CA ASN A 15 13.27 -7.15 -7.17
C ASN A 15 13.94 -5.77 -7.08
N LEU A 16 14.73 -5.51 -6.03
CA LEU A 16 15.51 -4.26 -5.92
C LEU A 16 16.49 -4.13 -7.07
N THR A 17 17.27 -5.18 -7.37
CA THR A 17 18.27 -5.14 -8.44
C THR A 17 17.64 -5.01 -9.83
N PHE A 18 16.41 -5.45 -10.00
CA PHE A 18 15.67 -5.22 -11.25
C PHE A 18 15.45 -3.72 -11.52
N TYR A 19 15.12 -2.94 -10.46
CA TYR A 19 14.86 -1.50 -10.58
C TYR A 19 16.13 -0.66 -10.44
N GLN A 20 17.07 -1.13 -9.63
CA GLN A 20 18.34 -0.43 -9.36
C GLN A 20 19.47 -1.48 -9.35
N PRO A 21 20.04 -1.81 -10.52
CA PRO A 21 20.96 -2.96 -10.65
C PRO A 21 22.16 -2.93 -9.70
N ASP A 22 22.69 -1.73 -9.41
CA ASP A 22 23.90 -1.58 -8.60
C ASP A 22 23.63 -1.41 -7.09
N ILE A 23 22.36 -1.52 -6.64
CA ILE A 23 22.00 -1.19 -5.26
C ILE A 23 22.78 -2.01 -4.23
N LEU A 24 23.05 -3.27 -4.53
CA LEU A 24 23.80 -4.17 -3.64
C LEU A 24 25.31 -4.00 -3.74
N SER A 25 25.82 -3.22 -4.71
CA SER A 25 27.26 -2.99 -4.89
C SER A 25 27.80 -1.84 -4.04
N PHE A 26 26.93 -1.09 -3.37
CA PHE A 26 27.32 0.10 -2.61
C PHE A 26 27.70 -0.20 -1.15
N GLY A 27 28.01 -1.47 -0.84
CA GLY A 27 28.49 -1.88 0.47
C GLY A 27 27.45 -2.52 1.37
N ILE A 28 26.22 -2.70 0.87
CA ILE A 28 25.16 -3.46 1.54
C ILE A 28 24.87 -4.69 0.69
N ALA A 29 25.29 -5.87 1.17
CA ALA A 29 25.16 -7.10 0.41
C ALA A 29 23.73 -7.65 0.34
N SER A 30 22.87 -7.25 1.28
CA SER A 30 21.47 -7.73 1.33
C SER A 30 20.62 -6.78 2.16
N PHE A 31 19.37 -6.63 1.79
CA PHE A 31 18.35 -5.90 2.55
C PHE A 31 17.39 -6.85 3.29
N THR A 32 17.73 -8.17 3.28
CA THR A 32 17.02 -9.19 4.06
C THR A 32 17.76 -9.56 5.34
N THR A 33 19.11 -9.54 5.32
CA THR A 33 19.93 -9.94 6.48
C THR A 33 21.02 -8.90 6.76
N PRO A 34 21.34 -8.57 8.01
CA PRO A 34 20.75 -9.07 9.26
C PRO A 34 19.38 -8.45 9.61
N ASN A 35 18.99 -7.39 8.93
CA ASN A 35 17.71 -6.69 9.15
C ASN A 35 16.84 -6.86 7.90
N ASP A 36 15.62 -7.35 8.07
CA ASP A 36 14.70 -7.54 6.95
C ASP A 36 13.95 -6.23 6.66
N TYR A 37 14.54 -5.42 5.78
CA TYR A 37 13.94 -4.15 5.35
C TYR A 37 12.74 -4.36 4.41
N HIS A 38 12.64 -5.52 3.75
CA HIS A 38 11.47 -5.90 2.95
C HIS A 38 10.25 -6.14 3.86
N ALA A 39 10.46 -6.82 4.98
CA ALA A 39 9.42 -7.01 5.99
C ALA A 39 8.98 -5.66 6.58
N GLN A 40 9.94 -4.78 6.86
CA GLN A 40 9.64 -3.45 7.39
C GLN A 40 8.83 -2.61 6.39
N ALA A 41 9.21 -2.65 5.10
CA ALA A 41 8.48 -1.97 4.02
C ALA A 41 7.06 -2.51 3.87
N ARG A 42 6.86 -3.82 4.04
CA ARG A 42 5.53 -4.44 4.06
C ARG A 42 4.67 -3.84 5.19
N LEU A 43 5.20 -3.79 6.40
CA LEU A 43 4.50 -3.22 7.57
C LEU A 43 4.14 -1.74 7.35
N ASP A 44 5.04 -0.97 6.72
CA ASP A 44 4.78 0.43 6.40
C ASP A 44 3.63 0.59 5.39
N ILE A 45 3.63 -0.24 4.33
CA ILE A 45 2.57 -0.23 3.32
C ILE A 45 1.22 -0.63 3.94
N GLU A 46 1.22 -1.67 4.78
CA GLU A 46 0.00 -2.09 5.50
C GLU A 46 -0.51 -0.98 6.42
N ARG A 47 0.39 -0.25 7.10
CA ARG A 47 0.02 0.91 7.91
C ARG A 47 -0.60 2.01 7.05
N ASP A 48 -0.01 2.32 5.90
CA ASP A 48 -0.54 3.32 4.97
C ASP A 48 -1.93 2.90 4.46
N LEU A 49 -2.14 1.61 4.19
CA LEU A 49 -3.45 1.06 3.79
C LEU A 49 -4.47 1.16 4.92
N ARG A 50 -4.10 0.83 6.15
CA ARG A 50 -4.99 0.95 7.32
C ARG A 50 -5.46 2.39 7.52
N ILE A 51 -4.63 3.37 7.18
CA ILE A 51 -4.96 4.78 7.36
C ILE A 51 -5.76 5.34 6.17
N LYS A 52 -5.32 5.03 4.93
CA LYS A 52 -5.81 5.73 3.73
C LYS A 52 -6.95 4.99 3.03
N TRP A 53 -6.96 3.65 3.05
CA TRP A 53 -7.89 2.84 2.26
C TRP A 53 -8.91 2.08 3.11
N PHE A 54 -8.47 1.35 4.11
CA PHE A 54 -9.28 0.38 4.84
C PHE A 54 -10.53 1.01 5.50
N PRO A 55 -10.48 2.23 6.10
CA PRO A 55 -11.69 2.82 6.67
C PRO A 55 -12.77 3.14 5.64
N VAL A 56 -12.37 3.42 4.40
CA VAL A 56 -13.33 3.64 3.29
C VAL A 56 -13.90 2.30 2.84
N TYR A 57 -13.05 1.32 2.68
CA TYR A 57 -13.42 -0.05 2.29
C TYR A 57 -14.46 -0.63 3.28
N GLN A 58 -14.16 -0.57 4.59
CA GLN A 58 -15.06 -1.07 5.64
C GLN A 58 -16.46 -0.45 5.55
N ARG A 59 -16.55 0.88 5.42
CA ARG A 59 -17.84 1.59 5.32
C ARG A 59 -18.67 1.16 4.12
N ASN A 60 -18.05 0.56 3.13
CA ASN A 60 -18.73 0.16 1.90
C ASN A 60 -19.30 -1.24 1.98
N ILE A 61 -18.60 -2.12 2.70
CA ILE A 61 -18.99 -3.53 2.81
C ILE A 61 -19.84 -3.80 4.05
N GLN A 62 -19.71 -2.97 5.10
CA GLN A 62 -20.44 -3.17 6.36
C GLN A 62 -21.74 -2.39 6.40
N GLU A 63 -22.84 -3.10 6.55
CA GLU A 63 -24.17 -2.51 6.74
C GLU A 63 -24.35 -1.95 8.16
N ASP A 64 -23.70 -2.57 9.14
CA ASP A 64 -23.77 -2.17 10.54
C ASP A 64 -22.57 -1.30 10.91
N ILE A 65 -22.81 -0.01 11.06
CA ILE A 65 -21.79 0.99 11.40
C ILE A 65 -21.20 0.76 12.79
N SER A 66 -21.94 0.10 13.69
CA SER A 66 -21.50 -0.06 15.08
C SER A 66 -20.31 -1.00 15.24
N VAL A 67 -20.05 -1.87 14.25
CA VAL A 67 -18.95 -2.84 14.30
C VAL A 67 -17.69 -2.36 13.57
N LEU A 68 -17.71 -1.20 12.90
CA LEU A 68 -16.58 -0.72 12.08
C LEU A 68 -15.27 -0.60 12.88
N ASP A 69 -15.34 -0.12 14.12
CA ASP A 69 -14.15 0.08 14.95
C ASP A 69 -13.54 -1.23 15.46
N SER A 70 -14.27 -2.34 15.36
CA SER A 70 -13.80 -3.65 15.85
C SER A 70 -13.12 -4.49 14.78
N ILE A 71 -13.18 -4.08 13.49
CA ILE A 71 -12.64 -4.85 12.37
C ILE A 71 -11.25 -4.31 12.02
N GLU A 72 -10.25 -5.17 12.06
CA GLU A 72 -8.88 -4.84 11.70
C GLU A 72 -8.54 -5.39 10.31
N MET A 73 -7.72 -4.64 9.57
CA MET A 73 -7.21 -5.08 8.27
C MET A 73 -6.26 -6.28 8.44
N ASP A 74 -6.55 -7.35 7.74
CA ASP A 74 -5.69 -8.54 7.71
C ASP A 74 -4.75 -8.45 6.51
N GLY A 75 -3.47 -8.21 6.76
CA GLY A 75 -2.45 -8.09 5.71
C GLY A 75 -2.25 -9.37 4.89
N THR A 76 -2.68 -10.55 5.41
CA THR A 76 -2.56 -11.82 4.67
C THR A 76 -3.54 -11.91 3.49
N LYS A 77 -4.57 -11.09 3.49
CA LYS A 77 -5.59 -11.03 2.45
C LYS A 77 -5.20 -10.16 1.24
N LEU A 78 -4.06 -9.46 1.34
CA LEU A 78 -3.55 -8.61 0.25
C LEU A 78 -2.84 -9.48 -0.81
N THR A 79 -3.03 -9.17 -2.09
CA THR A 79 -2.28 -9.79 -3.19
C THR A 79 -0.86 -9.22 -3.23
N ASP A 80 0.13 -10.01 -2.83
CA ASP A 80 1.54 -9.57 -2.73
C ASP A 80 2.07 -8.96 -4.04
N ALA A 81 1.68 -9.51 -5.18
CA ALA A 81 2.16 -9.07 -6.50
C ALA A 81 1.77 -7.61 -6.80
N GLN A 82 0.60 -7.17 -6.34
CA GLN A 82 0.12 -5.81 -6.56
C GLN A 82 1.02 -4.78 -5.85
N TRP A 83 1.55 -5.12 -4.67
CA TRP A 83 2.33 -4.21 -3.83
C TRP A 83 3.84 -4.29 -4.06
N ARG A 84 4.28 -5.19 -4.95
CA ARG A 84 5.73 -5.42 -5.21
C ARG A 84 6.46 -4.13 -5.55
N ARG A 85 5.91 -3.33 -6.48
CA ARG A 85 6.57 -2.10 -6.94
C ARG A 85 6.61 -1.05 -5.83
N CYS A 86 5.49 -0.89 -5.10
CA CYS A 86 5.44 -0.01 -3.93
C CYS A 86 6.51 -0.39 -2.91
N SER A 87 6.64 -1.69 -2.62
CA SER A 87 7.62 -2.20 -1.66
C SER A 87 9.06 -1.92 -2.10
N VAL A 88 9.37 -2.14 -3.38
CA VAL A 88 10.70 -1.84 -3.94
C VAL A 88 11.03 -0.35 -3.75
N TYR A 89 10.12 0.54 -4.14
CA TYR A 89 10.34 1.98 -4.01
C TYR A 89 10.49 2.40 -2.54
N LYS A 90 9.70 1.80 -1.65
CA LYS A 90 9.76 2.03 -0.20
C LYS A 90 11.11 1.60 0.37
N VAL A 91 11.59 0.39 0.03
CA VAL A 91 12.90 -0.10 0.49
C VAL A 91 14.02 0.82 0.02
N ILE A 92 14.02 1.20 -1.27
CA ILE A 92 15.08 2.07 -1.80
C ILE A 92 15.05 3.45 -1.12
N ALA A 93 13.87 4.06 -1.00
CA ALA A 93 13.71 5.42 -0.49
C ALA A 93 13.98 5.54 1.00
N ASP A 94 13.37 4.67 1.80
CA ASP A 94 13.33 4.86 3.26
C ASP A 94 14.35 4.00 4.01
N TYR A 95 14.94 2.99 3.36
CA TYR A 95 15.91 2.11 4.02
C TYR A 95 17.28 2.13 3.33
N ALA A 96 17.34 1.84 2.02
CA ALA A 96 18.62 1.72 1.31
C ALA A 96 19.34 3.08 1.21
N CYS A 97 18.67 4.10 0.68
CA CYS A 97 19.31 5.41 0.49
C CYS A 97 19.76 6.07 1.80
N PRO A 98 18.96 6.05 2.89
CA PRO A 98 19.44 6.61 4.17
C PRO A 98 20.65 5.90 4.74
N LEU A 99 20.82 4.60 4.49
CA LEU A 99 22.00 3.85 4.93
C LEU A 99 23.24 4.20 4.12
N LEU A 100 23.05 4.61 2.86
CA LEU A 100 24.15 4.87 1.92
C LEU A 100 24.56 6.35 1.87
N THR A 101 23.67 7.27 2.25
CA THR A 101 23.92 8.71 2.17
C THR A 101 24.80 9.22 3.33
N LYS A 102 25.53 10.29 3.06
CA LYS A 102 26.30 11.02 4.07
C LYS A 102 25.58 12.28 4.59
N PHE A 103 24.35 12.51 4.17
CA PHE A 103 23.53 13.66 4.57
C PHE A 103 24.27 15.00 4.51
N ASN A 104 24.75 15.35 3.34
CA ASN A 104 25.42 16.65 3.09
C ASN A 104 24.39 17.79 3.10
N SER A 105 24.89 19.03 3.20
CA SER A 105 24.08 20.25 3.24
C SER A 105 23.27 20.43 1.93
N ALA A 106 22.24 21.28 2.01
CA ALA A 106 21.29 21.50 0.92
C ALA A 106 21.91 21.90 -0.42
N ASP A 107 23.06 22.58 -0.36
CA ASP A 107 23.74 23.06 -1.57
C ASP A 107 24.58 21.97 -2.25
N ASN A 108 24.75 20.81 -1.64
CA ASN A 108 25.62 19.74 -2.15
C ASN A 108 25.07 18.36 -1.80
N LEU A 109 23.86 18.08 -2.26
CA LEU A 109 23.19 16.80 -2.05
C LEU A 109 23.98 15.67 -2.72
N ASP A 110 24.20 14.57 -2.01
CA ASP A 110 24.81 13.41 -2.63
C ASP A 110 23.77 12.64 -3.48
N ARG A 111 24.25 11.71 -4.32
CA ARG A 111 23.38 10.97 -5.24
C ARG A 111 22.29 10.17 -4.52
N PHE A 112 22.57 9.70 -3.30
CA PHE A 112 21.60 8.90 -2.54
C PHE A 112 20.49 9.78 -1.96
N GLN A 113 20.79 11.03 -1.60
CA GLN A 113 19.76 12.01 -1.19
C GLN A 113 18.81 12.32 -2.37
N VAL A 114 19.37 12.50 -3.57
CA VAL A 114 18.57 12.74 -4.79
C VAL A 114 17.73 11.50 -5.12
N MET A 115 18.35 10.31 -5.04
CA MET A 115 17.70 9.03 -5.29
C MET A 115 16.56 8.78 -4.27
N MET A 116 16.80 9.06 -2.99
CA MET A 116 15.80 8.94 -1.92
C MET A 116 14.54 9.77 -2.26
N ASN A 117 14.73 11.03 -2.62
CA ASN A 117 13.61 11.92 -2.96
C ASN A 117 12.86 11.44 -4.20
N HIS A 118 13.60 10.98 -5.22
CA HIS A 118 13.02 10.43 -6.46
C HIS A 118 12.13 9.22 -6.15
N TYR A 119 12.64 8.25 -5.38
CA TYR A 119 11.89 7.02 -5.07
C TYR A 119 10.72 7.28 -4.11
N ARG A 120 10.78 8.30 -3.25
CA ARG A 120 9.62 8.72 -2.45
C ARG A 120 8.47 9.20 -3.32
N VAL A 121 8.77 10.01 -4.34
CA VAL A 121 7.76 10.49 -5.30
C VAL A 121 7.17 9.30 -6.07
N LEU A 122 8.02 8.37 -6.51
CA LEU A 122 7.56 7.16 -7.21
C LEU A 122 6.67 6.28 -6.31
N TYR A 123 7.01 6.15 -5.03
CA TYR A 123 6.21 5.40 -4.06
C TYR A 123 4.80 6.01 -3.93
N GLU A 124 4.73 7.33 -3.68
CA GLU A 124 3.44 8.01 -3.51
C GLU A 124 2.57 7.91 -4.76
N LYS A 125 3.21 8.05 -5.93
CA LYS A 125 2.51 7.90 -7.21
C LYS A 125 1.97 6.48 -7.37
N GLU A 126 2.83 5.46 -7.22
CA GLU A 126 2.44 4.05 -7.38
C GLU A 126 1.36 3.66 -6.38
N PHE A 127 1.51 4.07 -5.12
CA PHE A 127 0.53 3.80 -4.06
C PHE A 127 -0.84 4.39 -4.44
N THR A 128 -0.85 5.64 -4.92
CA THR A 128 -2.08 6.32 -5.38
C THR A 128 -2.69 5.61 -6.58
N ASP A 129 -1.85 5.18 -7.53
CA ASP A 129 -2.30 4.47 -8.73
C ASP A 129 -2.94 3.12 -8.37
N VAL A 130 -2.36 2.37 -7.41
CA VAL A 130 -2.95 1.11 -6.91
C VAL A 130 -4.30 1.38 -6.24
N LEU A 131 -4.40 2.41 -5.40
CA LEU A 131 -5.69 2.76 -4.77
C LEU A 131 -6.75 3.12 -5.82
N ARG A 132 -6.34 3.79 -6.88
CA ARG A 132 -7.25 4.18 -7.97
C ARG A 132 -7.70 3.00 -8.81
N ASP A 133 -6.79 2.07 -9.08
CA ASP A 133 -7.08 0.82 -9.82
C ASP A 133 -7.98 -0.12 -9.02
N GLY A 134 -7.85 -0.10 -7.70
CA GLY A 134 -8.57 -0.95 -6.77
C GLY A 134 -7.64 -1.93 -6.05
N VAL A 135 -7.73 -1.95 -4.73
CA VAL A 135 -6.90 -2.83 -3.89
C VAL A 135 -7.40 -4.27 -4.00
N GLU A 136 -6.50 -5.17 -4.35
CA GLU A 136 -6.78 -6.62 -4.40
C GLU A 136 -6.73 -7.19 -2.97
N TYR A 137 -7.91 -7.34 -2.38
CA TYR A 137 -8.11 -7.81 -1.00
C TYR A 137 -9.14 -8.93 -1.00
N ASP A 138 -8.69 -10.15 -0.70
CA ASP A 138 -9.50 -11.39 -0.69
C ASP A 138 -10.32 -11.44 0.61
N ASP A 139 -11.43 -10.71 0.64
CA ASP A 139 -12.21 -10.52 1.87
C ASP A 139 -12.82 -11.84 2.39
N ASP A 140 -13.32 -12.68 1.48
CA ASP A 140 -13.96 -13.95 1.83
C ASP A 140 -12.96 -15.12 1.98
N SER A 141 -11.66 -14.85 1.76
CA SER A 141 -10.57 -15.84 1.85
C SER A 141 -10.78 -17.04 0.89
N SER A 142 -11.34 -16.76 -0.28
CA SER A 142 -11.57 -17.77 -1.31
C SER A 142 -10.28 -18.15 -2.08
N GLY A 143 -9.24 -17.34 -1.96
CA GLY A 143 -7.98 -17.47 -2.70
C GLY A 143 -8.00 -16.80 -4.07
N THR A 144 -9.08 -16.10 -4.42
CA THR A 144 -9.20 -15.37 -5.69
C THR A 144 -9.94 -14.06 -5.47
N VAL A 145 -9.28 -12.95 -5.81
CA VAL A 145 -9.91 -11.63 -5.68
C VAL A 145 -10.87 -11.41 -6.84
N THR A 146 -12.14 -11.20 -6.52
CA THR A 146 -13.21 -10.92 -7.49
C THR A 146 -13.28 -9.43 -7.82
N ASN A 147 -13.97 -9.08 -8.90
CA ASN A 147 -14.17 -7.66 -9.28
C ASN A 147 -15.00 -6.88 -8.25
N SER A 148 -15.82 -7.55 -7.45
CA SER A 148 -16.59 -6.91 -6.38
C SER A 148 -15.71 -6.59 -5.16
N GLU A 149 -14.69 -7.40 -4.91
CA GLU A 149 -13.71 -7.17 -3.84
C GLU A 149 -12.68 -6.11 -4.25
N LYS A 150 -12.39 -5.99 -5.55
CA LYS A 150 -11.46 -4.99 -6.10
C LYS A 150 -12.20 -3.68 -6.37
N GLU A 151 -12.70 -3.02 -5.33
CA GLU A 151 -13.39 -1.74 -5.48
C GLU A 151 -12.41 -0.56 -5.55
N ALA A 152 -12.56 0.21 -6.63
CA ALA A 152 -11.79 1.44 -6.79
C ALA A 152 -12.31 2.54 -5.85
N TYR A 153 -11.38 3.23 -5.22
CA TYR A 153 -11.61 4.27 -4.21
C TYR A 153 -12.63 5.35 -4.63
N HIS A 154 -12.79 5.60 -5.93
CA HIS A 154 -13.61 6.70 -6.45
C HIS A 154 -15.04 6.31 -6.86
N ARG A 155 -15.41 5.05 -6.86
CA ARG A 155 -16.75 4.61 -7.32
C ARG A 155 -17.90 4.97 -6.37
N LEU A 156 -17.58 5.22 -5.14
CA LEU A 156 -18.57 5.32 -4.05
C LEU A 156 -19.38 6.62 -4.00
N ARG A 157 -18.81 7.73 -4.43
CA ARG A 157 -19.51 9.01 -4.46
C ARG A 157 -20.69 8.99 -5.44
N LEU A 158 -20.57 8.24 -6.52
CA LEU A 158 -21.60 8.15 -7.54
C LEU A 158 -22.78 7.26 -7.10
N VAL A 159 -22.54 6.21 -6.33
CA VAL A 159 -23.59 5.31 -5.81
C VAL A 159 -24.45 6.04 -4.77
N ARG A 160 -23.85 6.81 -3.90
CA ARG A 160 -24.61 7.61 -2.92
C ARG A 160 -25.51 8.68 -3.55
N UNK A 161 -25.03 9.02 -4.42
CA UNK A 161 -25.68 9.95 -5.07
C UNK A 161 -26.86 9.52 -5.77
N ARG A 162 -26.63 8.55 -6.35
CA ARG A 162 -27.72 7.92 -7.10
C ARG A 162 -28.84 7.47 -6.16
N LEU A 163 -28.50 6.93 -5.02
CA LEU A 163 -29.49 6.53 -4.00
C LEU A 163 -30.27 7.71 -3.45
N LEU A 164 -29.57 8.80 -3.14
CA LEU A 164 -30.22 10.03 -2.66
C LEU A 164 -31.16 10.64 -3.72
N LEU A 165 -30.75 10.60 -4.97
CA LEU A 165 -31.58 11.08 -6.07
C LEU A 165 -32.83 10.21 -6.25
N LEU A 166 -32.69 8.89 -6.13
CA LEU A 166 -33.81 7.96 -6.23
C LEU A 166 -34.79 8.16 -5.07
N LEU A 167 -34.31 8.36 -3.85
CA LEU A 167 -35.15 8.62 -2.68
C LEU A 167 -35.90 9.94 -2.83
N MET A 168 -35.28 10.98 -3.37
CA MET A 168 -35.94 12.28 -3.62
C MET A 168 -37.03 12.18 -4.71
N ILE A 169 -36.82 11.37 -5.75
CA ILE A 169 -37.80 11.17 -6.83
C ILE A 169 -39.02 10.40 -6.30
N VAL A 170 -38.81 9.40 -5.44
CA VAL A 170 -39.92 8.62 -4.87
C VAL A 170 -40.82 9.49 -3.97
N ASP A 171 -40.20 10.40 -3.20
CA ASP A 171 -40.95 11.29 -2.31
C ASP A 171 -41.74 12.34 -3.07
N TYR A 172 -41.22 12.82 -4.20
CA TYR A 172 -41.92 13.82 -5.05
C TYR A 172 -43.11 13.20 -5.79
N SER A 173 -43.10 11.89 -6.06
CA SER A 173 -44.18 11.17 -6.76
C SER A 173 -45.40 10.90 -5.87
N LYS A 174 -45.31 11.15 -4.55
CA LYS A 174 -46.39 10.91 -3.59
C LYS A 174 -47.16 12.18 -3.19
N ARG A 175 -46.87 13.33 -3.81
CA ARG A 175 -47.61 14.59 -3.62
C ARG A 175 -48.42 14.91 -4.85
#